data_25fbc4a8d236354e2e88855256e6104d
#
_entry.id   25fbc4a8d236354e2e88855256e6104d
#
_cell.length_a   1.000
_cell.length_b   1.000
_cell.length_c   1.000
_cell.angle_alpha   90.00
_cell.angle_beta   90.00
_cell.angle_gamma   90.00
#
_symmetry.space_group_name_H-M   'P 1'
#
loop_
_entity.id
_entity.type
_entity.pdbx_description
1 polymer ?
#
loop_
_entity_poly.entity_id
_entity_poly.type
_entity_poly.pdbx_seq_one_letter_code
_entity_poly.pdbx_strand_id
1 'polypeptide(L)'
;MNERIIPRDLVASHLAVSTRALLRYEQLGLVQVTRDGPVEGYEPAQVRRLWSIMSFHRDLGVNLAGVQVILQLCDRMTELHQHLDHLANELRSILENETEPGQSPGSSQEQSQTHG
;
A
#
# COMPACT_ATOMS: atom_id res chain seq x y z
N MET A 1 -8.13 15.26 -13.71
CA MET A 1 -6.72 15.59 -13.82
C MET A 1 -5.95 15.14 -12.60
N ASN A 2 -4.81 14.55 -12.80
CA ASN A 2 -4.04 14.04 -11.68
C ASN A 2 -2.77 14.85 -11.54
N GLU A 3 -2.82 15.84 -10.65
CA GLU A 3 -1.68 16.69 -10.40
C GLU A 3 -0.60 16.02 -9.59
N ARG A 4 -0.86 14.80 -9.15
CA ARG A 4 0.07 14.10 -8.28
C ARG A 4 1.05 13.24 -9.06
N ILE A 5 0.93 13.21 -10.38
CA ILE A 5 1.85 12.45 -11.20
C ILE A 5 3.16 13.22 -11.30
N ILE A 6 4.23 12.57 -10.97
CA ILE A 6 5.57 13.16 -11.01
C ILE A 6 6.24 12.64 -12.26
N PRO A 7 6.66 13.54 -13.17
CA PRO A 7 7.26 13.11 -14.43
C PRO A 7 8.48 12.21 -14.21
N ARG A 8 8.67 11.28 -15.12
CA ARG A 8 9.75 10.30 -15.00
C ARG A 8 11.11 10.97 -14.88
N ASP A 9 11.34 12.01 -15.66
CA ASP A 9 12.65 12.66 -15.64
C ASP A 9 12.92 13.30 -14.27
N LEU A 10 11.90 13.85 -13.66
CA LEU A 10 12.04 14.48 -12.37
C LEU A 10 12.36 13.43 -11.30
N VAL A 11 11.68 12.30 -11.37
CA VAL A 11 11.93 11.20 -10.44
C VAL A 11 13.35 10.67 -10.63
N ALA A 12 13.77 10.50 -11.88
CA ALA A 12 15.12 10.04 -12.18
C ALA A 12 16.17 10.97 -11.56
N SER A 13 15.95 12.26 -11.70
CA SER A 13 16.85 13.25 -11.17
C SER A 13 16.90 13.20 -9.64
N HIS A 14 15.73 13.15 -9.01
CA HIS A 14 15.66 13.15 -7.55
C HIS A 14 16.24 11.90 -6.92
N LEU A 15 16.00 10.75 -7.56
CA LEU A 15 16.48 9.50 -6.99
C LEU A 15 17.87 9.12 -7.46
N ALA A 16 18.48 9.98 -8.30
CA ALA A 16 19.81 9.73 -8.84
C ALA A 16 19.89 8.38 -9.55
N VAL A 17 18.90 8.11 -10.38
CA VAL A 17 18.83 6.88 -11.15
C VAL A 17 18.54 7.28 -12.60
N SER A 18 19.01 6.45 -13.54
CA SER A 18 18.83 6.78 -14.95
C SER A 18 17.38 6.50 -15.38
N THR A 19 16.94 7.26 -16.36
CA THR A 19 15.62 7.00 -16.97
C THR A 19 15.56 5.58 -17.51
N ARG A 20 16.67 5.10 -18.03
CA ARG A 20 16.75 3.75 -18.57
C ARG A 20 16.47 2.71 -17.51
N ALA A 21 17.02 2.91 -16.30
CA ALA A 21 16.76 2.02 -15.20
C ALA A 21 15.29 2.03 -14.80
N LEU A 22 14.68 3.22 -14.79
CA LEU A 22 13.27 3.33 -14.48
C LEU A 22 12.42 2.57 -15.48
N LEU A 23 12.74 2.71 -16.77
CA LEU A 23 12.02 1.99 -17.81
C LEU A 23 12.15 0.48 -17.64
N ARG A 24 13.33 0.03 -17.23
CA ARG A 24 13.53 -1.39 -16.98
C ARG A 24 12.66 -1.88 -15.82
N TYR A 25 12.59 -1.11 -14.76
CA TYR A 25 11.73 -1.48 -13.63
C TYR A 25 10.27 -1.56 -14.06
N GLU A 26 9.85 -0.62 -14.91
CA GLU A 26 8.48 -0.65 -15.45
C GLU A 26 8.24 -1.89 -16.29
N GLN A 27 9.20 -2.24 -17.13
CA GLN A 27 9.07 -3.41 -18.00
C GLN A 27 8.98 -4.70 -17.20
N LEU A 28 9.67 -4.75 -16.08
CA LEU A 28 9.64 -5.92 -15.22
C LEU A 28 8.41 -5.99 -14.34
N GLY A 29 7.56 -4.98 -14.41
CA GLY A 29 6.35 -4.97 -13.60
C GLY A 29 6.58 -4.61 -12.15
N LEU A 30 7.75 -4.06 -11.83
CA LEU A 30 8.08 -3.71 -10.44
C LEU A 30 7.41 -2.42 -10.01
N VAL A 31 7.13 -1.54 -10.93
CA VAL A 31 6.54 -0.25 -10.65
C VAL A 31 5.60 0.09 -11.80
N GLN A 32 4.57 0.86 -11.50
CA GLN A 32 3.57 1.23 -12.48
C GLN A 32 3.66 2.71 -12.80
N VAL A 33 3.48 3.02 -14.07
CA VAL A 33 3.49 4.39 -14.54
C VAL A 33 2.04 4.79 -14.83
N THR A 34 1.74 6.05 -14.61
CA THR A 34 0.42 6.61 -14.87
C THR A 34 0.56 7.67 -15.94
N ARG A 35 -0.44 7.75 -16.78
CA ARG A 35 -0.47 8.74 -17.84
C ARG A 35 -1.64 9.68 -17.65
N ASP A 36 -1.39 10.96 -17.76
CA ASP A 36 -2.43 11.99 -17.67
C ASP A 36 -2.20 12.94 -18.83
N GLY A 37 -2.94 12.73 -19.92
CA GLY A 37 -2.73 13.52 -21.12
C GLY A 37 -1.35 13.24 -21.70
N PRO A 38 -0.57 14.26 -21.97
CA PRO A 38 0.78 14.06 -22.49
C PRO A 38 1.81 13.72 -21.43
N VAL A 39 1.44 13.80 -20.16
CA VAL A 39 2.37 13.56 -19.06
C VAL A 39 2.35 12.11 -18.66
N GLU A 40 3.53 11.53 -18.54
CA GLU A 40 3.70 10.15 -18.10
C GLU A 40 4.65 10.15 -16.92
N GLY A 41 4.25 9.52 -15.84
CA GLY A 41 5.07 9.54 -14.65
C GLY A 41 4.53 8.65 -13.56
N TYR A 42 4.91 8.94 -12.33
CA TYR A 42 4.60 8.09 -11.19
C TYR A 42 3.77 8.81 -10.16
N GLU A 43 2.82 8.12 -9.58
CA GLU A 43 2.14 8.63 -8.41
C GLU A 43 3.07 8.48 -7.20
N PRO A 44 2.83 9.25 -6.14
CA PRO A 44 3.71 9.21 -4.96
C PRO A 44 3.93 7.81 -4.39
N ALA A 45 2.90 6.97 -4.41
CA ALA A 45 3.05 5.60 -3.92
C ALA A 45 4.07 4.83 -4.74
N GLN A 46 4.12 5.08 -6.05
CA GLN A 46 5.07 4.41 -6.92
C GLN A 46 6.48 4.97 -6.74
N VAL A 47 6.60 6.24 -6.39
CA VAL A 47 7.91 6.81 -6.08
C VAL A 47 8.46 6.14 -4.82
N ARG A 48 7.63 5.93 -3.81
CA ARG A 48 8.07 5.22 -2.62
C ARG A 48 8.48 3.78 -2.94
N ARG A 49 7.76 3.16 -3.86
CA ARG A 49 8.08 1.80 -4.30
C ARG A 49 9.43 1.76 -5.01
N LEU A 50 9.70 2.78 -5.84
CA LEU A 50 11.00 2.91 -6.50
C LEU A 50 12.12 3.04 -5.49
N TRP A 51 11.88 3.80 -4.44
CA TRP A 51 12.86 3.95 -3.37
C TRP A 51 13.20 2.59 -2.77
N SER A 52 12.18 1.76 -2.52
CA SER A 52 12.40 0.42 -1.99
C SER A 52 13.16 -0.47 -2.97
N ILE A 53 12.80 -0.39 -4.26
CA ILE A 53 13.49 -1.17 -5.29
C ILE A 53 14.97 -0.83 -5.29
N MET A 54 15.29 0.46 -5.27
CA MET A 54 16.68 0.90 -5.29
C MET A 54 17.42 0.48 -4.03
N SER A 55 16.73 0.54 -2.90
CA SER A 55 17.33 0.14 -1.64
C SER A 55 17.73 -1.33 -1.67
N PHE A 56 16.84 -2.19 -2.15
CA PHE A 56 17.15 -3.62 -2.23
C PHE A 56 18.18 -3.90 -3.30
N HIS A 57 18.01 -3.31 -4.47
CA HIS A 57 18.82 -3.67 -5.63
C HIS A 57 20.21 -3.02 -5.58
N ARG A 58 20.25 -1.72 -5.35
CA ARG A 58 21.51 -0.99 -5.40
C ARG A 58 22.27 -1.07 -4.10
N ASP A 59 21.56 -0.88 -2.99
CA ASP A 59 22.24 -0.76 -1.70
C ASP A 59 22.54 -2.11 -1.08
N LEU A 60 21.62 -3.07 -1.23
CA LEU A 60 21.80 -4.37 -0.61
C LEU A 60 22.24 -5.46 -1.59
N GLY A 61 22.30 -5.13 -2.88
CA GLY A 61 22.80 -6.07 -3.87
C GLY A 61 21.84 -7.20 -4.21
N VAL A 62 20.55 -7.05 -3.90
CA VAL A 62 19.57 -8.07 -4.26
C VAL A 62 19.30 -7.96 -5.76
N ASN A 63 19.33 -9.08 -6.48
CA ASN A 63 19.06 -9.02 -7.91
C ASN A 63 17.58 -8.71 -8.15
N LEU A 64 17.25 -8.30 -9.38
CA LEU A 64 15.90 -7.82 -9.65
C LEU A 64 14.85 -8.90 -9.50
N ALA A 65 15.19 -10.16 -9.75
CA ALA A 65 14.25 -11.25 -9.52
C ALA A 65 13.93 -11.37 -8.05
N GLY A 66 14.93 -11.22 -7.19
CA GLY A 66 14.72 -11.23 -5.75
C GLY A 66 13.91 -10.04 -5.28
N VAL A 67 14.18 -8.87 -5.85
CA VAL A 67 13.40 -7.67 -5.51
C VAL A 67 11.94 -7.91 -5.86
N GLN A 68 11.67 -8.53 -7.00
CA GLN A 68 10.30 -8.81 -7.42
C GLN A 68 9.59 -9.69 -6.39
N VAL A 69 10.27 -10.72 -5.90
CA VAL A 69 9.68 -11.60 -4.90
C VAL A 69 9.42 -10.84 -3.61
N ILE A 70 10.38 -10.02 -3.18
CA ILE A 70 10.21 -9.23 -1.95
C ILE A 70 9.00 -8.32 -2.06
N LEU A 71 8.87 -7.62 -3.19
CA LEU A 71 7.76 -6.71 -3.36
C LEU A 71 6.43 -7.43 -3.40
N GLN A 72 6.39 -8.61 -4.03
CA GLN A 72 5.17 -9.39 -4.04
C GLN A 72 4.77 -9.82 -2.64
N LEU A 73 5.74 -10.21 -1.83
CA LEU A 73 5.48 -10.60 -0.45
C LEU A 73 4.98 -9.42 0.37
N CYS A 74 5.58 -8.24 0.15
CA CYS A 74 5.14 -7.03 0.85
C CYS A 74 3.72 -6.67 0.45
N ASP A 75 3.39 -6.80 -0.83
CA ASP A 75 2.04 -6.53 -1.30
C ASP A 75 1.04 -7.48 -0.65
N ARG A 76 1.41 -8.76 -0.55
CA ARG A 76 0.54 -9.74 0.11
C ARG A 76 0.35 -9.40 1.57
N MET A 77 1.40 -8.99 2.24
CA MET A 77 1.29 -8.59 3.64
C MET A 77 0.35 -7.42 3.81
N THR A 78 0.45 -6.44 2.93
CA THR A 78 -0.43 -5.28 2.97
C THR A 78 -1.87 -5.71 2.77
N GLU A 79 -2.13 -6.57 1.79
CA GLU A 79 -3.47 -7.06 1.53
C GLU A 79 -4.03 -7.81 2.73
N LEU A 80 -3.21 -8.65 3.34
CA LEU A 80 -3.66 -9.40 4.51
C LEU A 80 -3.98 -8.48 5.68
N HIS A 81 -3.15 -7.47 5.88
CA HIS A 81 -3.41 -6.48 6.92
C HIS A 81 -4.73 -5.77 6.70
N GLN A 82 -4.97 -5.35 5.47
CA GLN A 82 -6.22 -4.68 5.14
C GLN A 82 -7.42 -5.59 5.33
N HIS A 83 -7.25 -6.86 4.98
CA HIS A 83 -8.32 -7.83 5.14
C HIS A 83 -8.64 -8.04 6.62
N LEU A 84 -7.61 -8.15 7.45
CA LEU A 84 -7.80 -8.30 8.88
C LEU A 84 -8.46 -7.07 9.49
N ASP A 85 -8.05 -5.88 9.05
CA ASP A 85 -8.67 -4.66 9.53
C ASP A 85 -10.13 -4.61 9.15
N HIS A 86 -10.45 -5.03 7.94
CA HIS A 86 -11.83 -5.06 7.47
C HIS A 86 -12.67 -6.01 8.32
N LEU A 87 -12.15 -7.20 8.58
CA LEU A 87 -12.86 -8.18 9.40
C LEU A 87 -13.04 -7.67 10.82
N ALA A 88 -12.02 -7.03 11.37
CA ALA A 88 -12.11 -6.49 12.72
C ALA A 88 -13.18 -5.41 12.79
N ASN A 89 -13.24 -4.56 11.77
CA ASN A 89 -14.24 -3.51 11.72
C ASN A 89 -15.64 -4.08 11.57
N GLU A 90 -15.80 -5.12 10.75
CA GLU A 90 -17.09 -5.75 10.61
C GLU A 90 -17.56 -6.38 11.92
N LEU A 91 -16.63 -7.04 12.60
CA LEU A 91 -16.96 -7.67 13.88
C LEU A 91 -17.35 -6.63 14.90
N ARG A 92 -16.61 -5.52 14.95
CA ARG A 92 -16.94 -4.45 15.87
C ARG A 92 -18.33 -3.89 15.55
N SER A 93 -18.62 -3.71 14.28
CA SER A 93 -19.91 -3.20 13.87
C SER A 93 -21.05 -4.13 14.29
N ILE A 94 -20.85 -5.42 14.13
CA ILE A 94 -21.84 -6.40 14.56
C ILE A 94 -22.07 -6.35 16.07
N LEU A 95 -20.99 -6.27 16.82
CA LEU A 95 -21.10 -6.21 18.27
C LEU A 95 -21.79 -4.93 18.73
N GLU A 96 -21.50 -3.83 18.07
CA GLU A 96 -22.14 -2.57 18.43
C GLU A 96 -23.61 -2.60 18.12
N ASN A 97 -24.00 -3.23 17.03
CA ASN A 97 -25.40 -3.36 16.70
C ASN A 97 -26.14 -4.19 17.72
N GLU A 98 -25.52 -5.23 18.22
CA GLU A 98 -26.16 -6.10 19.18
C GLU A 98 -26.28 -5.45 20.55
N THR A 99 -25.46 -4.47 20.82
CA THR A 99 -25.49 -3.84 22.13
C THR A 99 -26.20 -2.48 22.11
N GLU A 100 -26.84 -2.16 21.03
CA GLU A 100 -27.56 -0.90 20.96
C GLU A 100 -28.67 -0.88 22.00
N PRO A 101 -28.91 0.27 22.57
CA PRO A 101 -29.95 0.36 23.58
C PRO A 101 -31.31 -0.11 23.14
N GLY A 102 -31.62 0.10 21.89
CA GLY A 102 -32.90 -0.29 21.40
C GLY A 102 -33.11 -1.78 21.39
N GLN A 103 -32.03 -2.53 21.36
CA GLN A 103 -32.09 -3.94 21.31
C GLN A 103 -31.74 -4.61 22.57
N SER A 104 -31.09 -3.94 23.39
CA SER A 104 -30.54 -4.53 24.48
C SER A 104 -31.49 -4.99 25.40
N PRO A 105 -31.53 -6.00 25.70
CA PRO A 105 -32.16 -6.33 26.83
C PRO A 105 -31.12 -6.34 27.84
N GLY A 106 -30.97 -5.89 28.18
CA GLY A 106 -30.12 -5.69 28.94
C GLY A 106 -28.91 -5.92 29.18
N SER A 107 -29.23 -5.66 28.89
CA SER A 107 -28.30 -5.51 29.29
C SER A 107 -27.50 -5.28 29.67
N SER A 108 -27.43 -5.01 29.69
CA SER A 108 -26.69 -4.80 30.25
C SER A 108 -25.87 -4.77 30.66
N GLN A 109 -25.76 -4.48 30.74
CA GLN A 109 -25.07 -4.40 31.35
C GLN A 109 -24.32 -4.69 31.79
N GLU A 110 -24.38 -4.68 31.66
CA GLU A 110 -23.74 -4.97 32.25
C GLU A 110 -22.89 -5.19 32.12
N GLN A 111 -22.84 -5.02 31.84
CA GLN A 111 -22.20 -5.24 31.87
C GLN A 111 -21.36 -5.17 31.85
N SER A 112 -21.47 -4.87 31.83
CA SER A 112 -20.81 -4.83 32.08
C SER A 112 -19.98 -4.95 32.31
N GLN A 113 -19.98 -4.83 32.14
CA GLN A 113 -19.29 -5.02 32.60
C GLN A 113 -18.39 -5.53 32.63
N THR A 114 -18.31 -5.65 32.34
CA THR A 114 -17.55 -6.16 32.46
C THR A 114 -16.87 -6.42 31.93
N HIS A 115 -16.87 -6.14 31.48
CA HIS A 115 -16.43 -6.39 31.18
C HIS A 115 -15.86 -6.43 30.70
N GLY A 116 -16.10 -6.42 30.28
CA GLY A 116 -15.68 -6.22 30.03
C GLY A 116 -15.45 -6.28 29.51
#